data_a4f9f348e68a099974a816e359f4ab7e
#
_entry.id   a4f9f348e68a099974a816e359f4ab7e
#
_cell.length_a   1.000
_cell.length_b   1.000
_cell.length_c   1.000
_cell.angle_alpha   90.00
_cell.angle_beta   90.00
_cell.angle_gamma   90.00
#
_symmetry.space_group_name_H-M   'P 1'
#
loop_
_entity.id
_entity.type
_entity.pdbx_description
1 polymer ?
#
loop_
_entity_poly.entity_id
_entity_poly.type
_entity_poly.pdbx_seq_one_letter_code
_entity_poly.pdbx_strand_id
1 'polypeptide(L)'
;LFFFPTAIGTEPPPAVPVNSRDHWQRTQQGHAAANLTPLIAANRYGLERSLQNPQGLYIRFYGSSFIADAMGAKVAEAPEEGDAVLVQKFDLEATRELRDNWFVFRDRRPDLYGAITSLDGKREDSL
;
A
#
# COMPACT_ATOMS: atom_id res chain seq x y z
N LEU A 1 -0.45 12.99 3.52
CA LEU A 1 -0.93 11.68 3.96
C LEU A 1 -1.33 10.84 2.76
N PHE A 2 -1.00 9.55 2.78
CA PHE A 2 -1.54 8.56 1.85
C PHE A 2 -2.69 7.79 2.49
N PHE A 3 -3.73 7.53 1.72
CA PHE A 3 -4.86 6.69 2.13
C PHE A 3 -5.03 5.57 1.11
N PHE A 4 -4.94 4.33 1.59
CA PHE A 4 -5.09 3.13 0.78
C PHE A 4 -6.27 2.29 1.29
N PRO A 5 -7.50 2.57 0.84
CA PRO A 5 -8.60 1.64 1.07
C PRO A 5 -8.38 0.38 0.25
N THR A 6 -8.42 -0.79 0.90
CA THR A 6 -8.10 -2.08 0.27
C THR A 6 -9.12 -3.16 0.61
N ALA A 7 -9.15 -4.19 -0.22
CA ALA A 7 -9.88 -5.42 0.00
C ALA A 7 -8.97 -6.59 -0.40
N ILE A 8 -7.79 -6.68 0.26
CA ILE A 8 -6.81 -7.72 -0.03
C ILE A 8 -6.97 -8.92 0.92
N GLY A 9 -6.87 -10.10 0.36
CA GLY A 9 -7.00 -11.38 1.07
C GLY A 9 -6.30 -12.50 0.33
N THR A 10 -6.65 -13.74 0.66
CA THR A 10 -6.14 -14.93 0.02
C THR A 10 -6.57 -15.00 -1.44
N GLU A 11 -5.75 -15.61 -2.29
CA GLU A 11 -6.15 -15.94 -3.65
C GLU A 11 -7.34 -16.94 -3.63
N PRO A 12 -8.36 -16.72 -4.46
CA PRO A 12 -9.47 -17.66 -4.56
C PRO A 12 -9.02 -19.00 -5.17
N PRO A 13 -9.58 -20.14 -4.73
CA PRO A 13 -9.34 -21.43 -5.37
C PRO A 13 -9.67 -21.38 -6.89
N PRO A 14 -8.94 -22.14 -7.77
CA PRO A 14 -7.93 -23.14 -7.47
C PRO A 14 -6.49 -22.62 -7.41
N ALA A 15 -6.27 -21.33 -7.25
CA ALA A 15 -4.92 -20.78 -7.15
C ALA A 15 -4.15 -21.39 -5.97
N VAL A 16 -2.83 -21.47 -6.11
CA VAL A 16 -1.96 -21.91 -5.01
C VAL A 16 -2.08 -20.91 -3.86
N PRO A 17 -2.42 -21.34 -2.64
CA PRO A 17 -2.56 -20.43 -1.53
C PRO A 17 -1.23 -19.72 -1.21
N VAL A 18 -1.18 -18.43 -1.41
CA VAL A 18 -0.07 -17.57 -1.00
C VAL A 18 -0.59 -16.58 0.03
N ASN A 19 0.04 -16.51 1.19
CA ASN A 19 -0.23 -15.44 2.14
C ASN A 19 0.57 -14.21 1.74
N SER A 20 -0.07 -13.27 1.07
CA SER A 20 0.54 -12.03 0.61
C SER A 20 0.41 -10.86 1.60
N ARG A 21 -0.12 -11.08 2.81
CA ARG A 21 -0.33 -10.02 3.82
C ARG A 21 0.95 -9.20 4.07
N ASP A 22 2.02 -9.88 4.41
CA ASP A 22 3.28 -9.22 4.75
C ASP A 22 3.91 -8.52 3.54
N HIS A 23 3.76 -9.09 2.35
CA HIS A 23 4.19 -8.45 1.10
C HIS A 23 3.40 -7.16 0.87
N TRP A 24 2.07 -7.20 0.97
CA TRP A 24 1.22 -6.03 0.85
C TRP A 24 1.60 -4.94 1.85
N GLN A 25 1.76 -5.28 3.14
CA GLN A 25 2.13 -4.29 4.16
C GLN A 25 3.51 -3.67 3.88
N ARG A 26 4.53 -4.49 3.51
CA ARG A 26 5.87 -3.97 3.17
C ARG A 26 5.84 -3.04 1.97
N THR A 27 5.06 -3.36 0.95
CA THR A 27 4.90 -2.49 -0.23
C THR A 27 4.33 -1.13 0.18
N GLN A 28 3.30 -1.11 1.00
CA GLN A 28 2.70 0.12 1.51
C GLN A 28 3.67 0.93 2.39
N GLN A 29 4.39 0.24 3.29
CA GLN A 29 5.43 0.86 4.10
C GLN A 29 6.56 1.43 3.24
N GLY A 30 6.93 0.75 2.15
CA GLY A 30 7.88 1.25 1.17
C GLY A 30 7.42 2.54 0.49
N HIS A 31 6.13 2.65 0.16
CA HIS A 31 5.58 3.90 -0.37
C HIS A 31 5.63 5.05 0.65
N ALA A 32 5.33 4.78 1.92
CA ALA A 32 5.45 5.78 2.98
C ALA A 32 6.90 6.27 3.11
N ALA A 33 7.85 5.35 3.21
CA ALA A 33 9.27 5.64 3.36
C ALA A 33 9.86 6.37 2.14
N ALA A 34 9.60 5.87 0.93
CA ALA A 34 10.13 6.46 -0.31
C ALA A 34 9.63 7.89 -0.57
N ASN A 35 8.46 8.24 -0.04
CA ASN A 35 7.86 9.56 -0.19
C ASN A 35 7.93 10.41 1.08
N LEU A 36 8.51 9.90 2.16
CA LEU A 36 8.55 10.54 3.48
C LEU A 36 7.16 11.08 3.87
N THR A 37 6.15 10.21 3.81
CA THR A 37 4.75 10.61 3.98
C THR A 37 4.01 9.56 4.78
N PRO A 38 3.33 9.92 5.89
CA PRO A 38 2.53 8.96 6.64
C PRO A 38 1.45 8.31 5.79
N LEU A 39 1.14 7.05 6.06
CA LEU A 39 0.25 6.22 5.29
C LEU A 39 -0.78 5.51 6.18
N ILE A 40 -2.02 5.51 5.74
CA ILE A 40 -3.14 4.82 6.36
C ILE A 40 -3.69 3.79 5.38
N ALA A 41 -3.57 2.50 5.73
CA ALA A 41 -4.12 1.40 4.94
C ALA A 41 -5.30 0.78 5.69
N ALA A 42 -6.50 0.95 5.14
CA ALA A 42 -7.71 0.32 5.66
C ALA A 42 -8.03 -0.91 4.81
N ASN A 43 -8.13 -2.08 5.44
CA ASN A 43 -8.45 -3.33 4.78
C ASN A 43 -9.70 -3.99 5.35
N ARG A 44 -10.35 -4.80 4.54
CA ARG A 44 -11.44 -5.67 4.98
C ARG A 44 -10.89 -6.85 5.79
N TYR A 45 -11.76 -7.43 6.62
CA TYR A 45 -11.50 -8.71 7.30
C TYR A 45 -12.65 -9.70 7.03
N GLY A 46 -12.44 -10.95 7.41
CA GLY A 46 -13.44 -12.02 7.34
C GLY A 46 -13.45 -12.77 6.01
N LEU A 47 -14.42 -13.65 5.87
CA LEU A 47 -14.60 -14.56 4.73
C LEU A 47 -15.77 -14.09 3.85
N GLU A 48 -15.49 -13.90 2.57
CA GLU A 48 -16.53 -13.66 1.55
C GLU A 48 -16.58 -14.82 0.56
N ARG A 49 -17.79 -15.31 0.31
CA ARG A 49 -18.05 -16.40 -0.63
C ARG A 49 -18.77 -15.87 -1.86
N SER A 50 -18.47 -16.43 -3.02
CA SER A 50 -19.19 -16.13 -4.26
C SER A 50 -20.64 -16.54 -4.13
N LEU A 51 -21.56 -15.65 -4.52
CA LEU A 51 -22.98 -15.96 -4.58
C LEU A 51 -23.31 -16.99 -5.67
N GLN A 52 -22.52 -17.05 -6.74
CA GLN A 52 -22.72 -17.98 -7.85
C GLN A 52 -22.10 -19.36 -7.61
N ASN A 53 -21.00 -19.42 -6.86
CA ASN A 53 -20.29 -20.64 -6.51
C ASN A 53 -19.81 -20.61 -5.05
N PRO A 54 -20.72 -20.73 -4.06
CA PRO A 54 -20.37 -20.59 -2.64
C PRO A 54 -19.44 -21.67 -2.11
N GLN A 55 -19.37 -22.82 -2.78
CA GLN A 55 -18.53 -23.96 -2.37
C GLN A 55 -17.12 -23.90 -2.96
N GLY A 56 -16.96 -23.24 -4.12
CA GLY A 56 -15.71 -23.25 -4.87
C GLY A 56 -14.93 -21.93 -4.85
N LEU A 57 -15.61 -20.80 -4.70
CA LEU A 57 -14.94 -19.49 -4.76
C LEU A 57 -15.15 -18.70 -3.46
N TYR A 58 -14.06 -18.37 -2.81
CA TYR A 58 -14.08 -17.52 -1.61
C TYR A 58 -12.77 -16.74 -1.48
N ILE A 59 -12.84 -15.63 -0.77
CA ILE A 59 -11.68 -14.83 -0.36
C ILE A 59 -11.76 -14.67 1.16
N ARG A 60 -10.65 -14.96 1.86
CA ARG A 60 -10.47 -14.57 3.25
C ARG A 60 -9.62 -13.31 3.27
N PHE A 61 -10.21 -12.20 3.64
CA PHE A 61 -9.51 -10.93 3.78
C PHE A 61 -8.62 -10.94 5.01
N TYR A 62 -7.45 -10.30 4.88
CA TYR A 62 -6.40 -10.37 5.92
C TYR A 62 -6.65 -9.48 7.13
N GLY A 63 -7.66 -8.58 7.11
CA GLY A 63 -7.76 -7.56 8.12
C GLY A 63 -6.47 -6.74 8.19
N SER A 64 -5.84 -6.67 9.35
CA SER A 64 -4.51 -6.09 9.54
C SER A 64 -4.36 -4.69 8.95
N SER A 65 -5.42 -3.88 9.01
CA SER A 65 -5.37 -2.45 8.70
C SER A 65 -4.27 -1.79 9.54
N PHE A 66 -3.56 -0.82 8.99
CA PHE A 66 -2.44 -0.24 9.72
C PHE A 66 -2.19 1.23 9.38
N ILE A 67 -1.41 1.87 10.24
CA ILE A 67 -0.88 3.21 10.04
C ILE A 67 0.64 3.10 10.05
N ALA A 68 1.29 3.71 9.06
CA ALA A 68 2.74 3.88 9.01
C ALA A 68 3.12 5.36 9.12
N ASP A 69 4.26 5.63 9.75
CA ASP A 69 4.84 6.97 9.80
C ASP A 69 5.55 7.35 8.48
N ALA A 70 6.10 8.55 8.43
CA ALA A 70 6.80 9.07 7.25
C ALA A 70 8.09 8.30 6.92
N MET A 71 8.63 7.52 7.85
CA MET A 71 9.81 6.68 7.63
C MET A 71 9.44 5.24 7.25
N GLY A 72 8.12 4.93 7.16
CA GLY A 72 7.60 3.64 6.80
C GLY A 72 7.46 2.65 7.96
N ALA A 73 7.71 3.04 9.19
CA ALA A 73 7.48 2.17 10.34
C ALA A 73 5.98 2.06 10.65
N LYS A 74 5.48 0.84 10.89
CA LYS A 74 4.12 0.66 11.42
C LYS A 74 4.04 1.23 12.83
N VAL A 75 3.14 2.18 13.05
CA VAL A 75 2.91 2.83 14.35
C VAL A 75 1.59 2.39 15.00
N ALA A 76 0.69 1.80 14.23
CA ALA A 76 -0.53 1.16 14.73
C ALA A 76 -0.97 0.07 13.76
N GLU A 77 -1.55 -1.01 14.27
CA GLU A 77 -2.07 -2.13 13.47
C GLU A 77 -3.32 -2.70 14.12
N ALA A 78 -4.34 -2.96 13.31
CA ALA A 78 -5.56 -3.64 13.71
C ALA A 78 -5.36 -5.17 13.69
N PRO A 79 -6.17 -5.93 14.44
CA PRO A 79 -6.17 -7.38 14.36
C PRO A 79 -6.60 -7.89 12.97
N GLU A 80 -6.38 -9.17 12.73
CA GLU A 80 -6.81 -9.84 11.49
C GLU A 80 -8.34 -9.97 11.40
N GLU A 81 -9.02 -10.04 12.53
CA GLU A 81 -10.48 -10.21 12.61
C GLU A 81 -11.09 -9.15 13.52
N GLY A 82 -12.31 -8.76 13.19
CA GLY A 82 -13.11 -7.81 13.96
C GLY A 82 -12.90 -6.35 13.57
N ASP A 83 -13.88 -5.54 13.95
CA ASP A 83 -13.83 -4.09 13.74
C ASP A 83 -12.77 -3.45 14.65
N ALA A 84 -12.05 -2.48 14.13
CA ALA A 84 -11.06 -1.73 14.89
C ALA A 84 -11.05 -0.25 14.49
N VAL A 85 -10.75 0.61 15.44
CA VAL A 85 -10.48 2.03 15.23
C VAL A 85 -9.02 2.29 15.61
N LEU A 86 -8.23 2.73 14.65
CA LEU A 86 -6.85 3.14 14.87
C LEU A 86 -6.77 4.67 14.87
N VAL A 87 -6.06 5.22 15.84
CA VAL A 87 -5.84 6.67 15.97
C VAL A 87 -4.36 6.94 16.11
N GLN A 88 -3.83 7.82 15.26
CA GLN A 88 -2.44 8.26 15.31
C GLN A 88 -2.35 9.75 15.03
N LYS A 89 -1.59 10.45 15.82
CA LYS A 89 -1.27 11.87 15.63
C LYS A 89 0.01 12.00 14.81
N PHE A 90 -0.03 12.86 13.79
CA PHE A 90 1.15 13.25 13.01
C PHE A 90 1.32 14.76 13.02
N ASP A 91 2.57 15.22 13.12
CA ASP A 91 2.96 16.58 12.81
C ASP A 91 3.25 16.67 11.31
N LEU A 92 2.32 17.31 10.58
CA LEU A 92 2.44 17.42 9.13
C LEU A 92 3.46 18.48 8.72
N GLU A 93 3.72 19.47 9.57
CA GLU A 93 4.74 20.48 9.32
C GLU A 93 6.14 19.86 9.45
N ALA A 94 6.40 19.10 10.52
CA ALA A 94 7.64 18.34 10.66
C ALA A 94 7.83 17.34 9.51
N THR A 95 6.74 16.73 9.01
CA THR A 95 6.78 15.86 7.82
C THR A 95 7.20 16.64 6.58
N ARG A 96 6.69 17.86 6.38
CA ARG A 96 7.06 18.73 5.27
C ARG A 96 8.53 19.12 5.34
N GLU A 97 9.00 19.57 6.50
CA GLU A 97 10.39 19.93 6.72
C GLU A 97 11.34 18.77 6.44
N LEU A 98 11.00 17.55 6.89
CA LEU A 98 11.78 16.35 6.60
C LEU A 98 11.91 16.10 5.09
N ARG A 99 10.81 16.22 4.34
CA ARG A 99 10.82 16.04 2.88
C ARG A 99 11.65 17.10 2.17
N ASP A 100 11.54 18.35 2.62
CA ASP A 100 12.29 19.48 2.06
C ASP A 100 13.79 19.29 2.31
N ASN A 101 14.18 18.85 3.51
CA ASN A 101 15.58 18.60 3.87
C ASN A 101 16.20 17.39 3.15
N TRP A 102 15.41 16.37 2.80
CA TRP A 102 15.87 15.19 2.08
C TRP A 102 15.75 15.33 0.56
N PHE A 103 15.17 16.41 0.08
CA PHE A 103 15.09 16.78 -1.33
C PHE A 103 14.43 15.73 -2.24
N VAL A 104 13.54 14.90 -1.70
CA VAL A 104 12.95 13.72 -2.36
C VAL A 104 12.34 14.06 -3.73
N PHE A 105 11.72 15.24 -3.89
CA PHE A 105 11.13 15.67 -5.15
C PHE A 105 12.05 16.59 -5.97
N ARG A 106 12.94 17.34 -5.34
CA ARG A 106 13.88 18.24 -6.00
C ARG A 106 14.85 17.51 -6.91
N ASP A 107 15.36 16.37 -6.44
CA ASP A 107 16.45 15.64 -7.10
C ASP A 107 15.96 14.60 -8.12
N ARG A 108 14.65 14.62 -8.44
CA ARG A 108 14.09 13.76 -9.50
C ARG A 108 14.66 14.16 -10.87
N ARG A 109 14.80 13.17 -11.73
CA ARG A 109 15.28 13.33 -13.11
C ARG A 109 14.17 12.97 -14.11
N PRO A 110 13.09 13.79 -14.23
CA PRO A 110 11.97 13.49 -15.15
C PRO A 110 12.43 13.35 -16.60
N ASP A 111 13.53 14.01 -16.96
CA ASP A 111 14.20 13.90 -18.25
C ASP A 111 14.68 12.46 -18.58
N LEU A 112 14.91 11.63 -17.55
CA LEU A 112 15.36 10.25 -17.70
C LEU A 112 14.23 9.21 -17.63
N TYR A 113 13.00 9.60 -17.29
CA TYR A 113 11.91 8.66 -17.01
C TYR A 113 11.13 8.22 -18.27
N GLY A 114 11.51 8.68 -19.45
CA GLY A 114 10.80 8.36 -20.69
C GLY A 114 10.61 6.86 -20.93
N ALA A 115 11.62 6.03 -20.61
CA ALA A 115 11.55 4.59 -20.78
C ALA A 115 10.47 3.89 -19.95
N ILE A 116 10.12 4.41 -18.78
CA ILE A 116 9.08 3.81 -17.92
C ILE A 116 7.65 4.19 -18.35
N THR A 117 7.49 5.07 -19.33
CA THR A 117 6.19 5.47 -19.88
C THR A 117 5.85 4.73 -21.16
N SER A 118 6.73 3.83 -21.65
CA SER A 118 6.51 2.98 -22.82
C SER A 118 6.51 1.50 -22.44
N LEU A 119 5.78 0.67 -23.22
CA LEU A 119 5.66 -0.77 -22.92
C LEU A 119 6.95 -1.55 -23.22
N ASP A 120 7.78 -1.07 -24.13
CA ASP A 120 9.02 -1.73 -24.58
C ASP A 120 10.30 -1.03 -24.06
N GLY A 121 10.14 -0.01 -23.23
CA GLY A 121 11.26 0.78 -22.70
C GLY A 121 11.94 1.69 -23.73
N LYS A 122 11.45 1.74 -24.97
CA LYS A 122 11.98 2.61 -26.00
C LYS A 122 11.36 4.00 -25.87
N ARG A 123 12.18 5.02 -25.99
CA ARG A 123 11.72 6.38 -26.23
C ARG A 123 11.20 6.43 -27.67
N GLU A 124 9.95 6.85 -27.87
CA GLU A 124 9.58 7.40 -29.17
C GLU A 124 10.39 8.69 -29.30
N ASP A 125 11.44 8.65 -30.12
CA ASP A 125 12.13 9.84 -30.50
C ASP A 125 11.08 10.75 -31.13
N SER A 126 10.84 11.88 -30.48
CA SER A 126 9.92 12.91 -30.96
C SER A 126 10.22 13.20 -32.42
N LEU A 127 9.27 12.88 -33.28
CA LEU A 127 9.18 13.39 -34.64
C LEU A 127 9.14 14.90 -34.65
#